data_1cb35f21d8e8981c31be45fddf50b5f9
#
_entry.id   1cb35f21d8e8981c31be45fddf50b5f9
#
_cell.length_a   1.000
_cell.length_b   1.000
_cell.length_c   1.000
_cell.angle_alpha   90.00
_cell.angle_beta   90.00
_cell.angle_gamma   90.00
#
_symmetry.space_group_name_H-M   'P 1'
#
loop_
_entity.id
_entity.type
_entity.pdbx_description
1 polymer ?
#
loop_
_entity_poly.entity_id
_entity_poly.type
_entity_poly.pdbx_seq_one_letter_code
_entity_poly.pdbx_strand_id
1 'polypeptide(L)'
;MTKKVFDDISRLALKALLYEVSLSPKPGLVDQLDNGAHDDMSFLTFVDSALALAPFFKIYLDIGFYHAKEDPGLIFERLRASGIEAEQAMFSATKGVNTHKGVNFSLALLLGATGMYLADQPQLLDHVTAFTEEDSLAICQLVKPLTAHLLETDFGSLDLKKELTYGEKLFLDYGIKGPRGEASEGYPTIAHKALPFLRKSLRSTDQETAQLQLLVYLMSIVEDGNLIHRGGIKAWRQVKQDMLLLHNSSLSTADLKAALSAYNDKLIQKNLSPGGTADLLVLSLYFAFLENQL
;
A
#
# COMPACT_ATOMS: atom_id res chain seq x y z
N MET A 1 -6.72 -15.57 23.66
CA MET A 1 -7.61 -14.87 22.71
C MET A 1 -6.83 -13.87 21.87
N THR A 2 -6.19 -12.87 22.40
CA THR A 2 -5.41 -11.83 21.71
C THR A 2 -4.43 -12.39 20.65
N LYS A 3 -3.65 -13.45 21.01
CA LYS A 3 -2.70 -14.06 20.08
C LYS A 3 -3.33 -14.59 18.80
N LYS A 4 -4.52 -15.18 18.89
CA LYS A 4 -5.23 -15.71 17.71
C LYS A 4 -5.70 -14.58 16.79
N VAL A 5 -6.27 -13.50 17.33
CA VAL A 5 -6.71 -12.34 16.54
C VAL A 5 -5.55 -11.70 15.80
N PHE A 6 -4.39 -11.55 16.45
CA PHE A 6 -3.20 -10.99 15.81
C PHE A 6 -2.65 -11.91 14.71
N ASP A 7 -2.67 -13.21 14.92
CA ASP A 7 -2.30 -14.18 13.88
C ASP A 7 -3.26 -14.09 12.68
N ASP A 8 -4.56 -13.91 12.92
CA ASP A 8 -5.56 -13.78 11.87
C ASP A 8 -5.39 -12.45 11.11
N ILE A 9 -5.25 -11.30 11.79
CA ILE A 9 -5.01 -10.00 11.15
C ILE A 9 -3.69 -10.00 10.37
N SER A 10 -2.62 -10.58 10.91
CA SER A 10 -1.33 -10.72 10.20
C SER A 10 -1.48 -11.52 8.91
N ARG A 11 -2.32 -12.58 8.90
CA ARG A 11 -2.64 -13.33 7.69
C ARG A 11 -3.41 -12.51 6.67
N LEU A 12 -4.29 -11.57 7.10
CA LEU A 12 -4.99 -10.69 6.18
C LEU A 12 -4.02 -9.72 5.49
N ALA A 13 -3.01 -9.20 6.21
CA ALA A 13 -1.96 -8.38 5.60
C ALA A 13 -1.14 -9.18 4.57
N LEU A 14 -0.73 -10.42 4.91
CA LEU A 14 -0.06 -11.30 3.96
C LEU A 14 -0.96 -11.62 2.76
N LYS A 15 -2.24 -11.93 3.00
CA LYS A 15 -3.24 -12.17 1.95
C LYS A 15 -3.33 -10.98 0.99
N ALA A 16 -3.32 -9.74 1.50
CA ALA A 16 -3.38 -8.55 0.67
C ALA A 16 -2.18 -8.42 -0.29
N LEU A 17 -0.95 -8.69 0.18
CA LEU A 17 0.24 -8.74 -0.68
C LEU A 17 0.13 -9.80 -1.76
N LEU A 18 -0.30 -11.01 -1.39
CA LEU A 18 -0.44 -12.12 -2.35
C LEU A 18 -1.57 -11.89 -3.35
N TYR A 19 -2.68 -11.27 -2.94
CA TYR A 19 -3.77 -10.92 -3.85
C TYR A 19 -3.36 -9.84 -4.84
N GLU A 20 -2.63 -8.82 -4.35
CA GLU A 20 -2.14 -7.76 -5.23
C GLU A 20 -1.25 -8.34 -6.33
N VAL A 21 -0.22 -9.13 -6.00
CA VAL A 21 0.69 -9.68 -7.02
C VAL A 21 0.02 -10.71 -7.91
N SER A 22 -1.06 -11.35 -7.45
CA SER A 22 -1.83 -12.35 -8.22
C SER A 22 -2.88 -11.72 -9.14
N LEU A 23 -3.28 -10.48 -8.90
CA LEU A 23 -4.25 -9.77 -9.74
C LEU A 23 -3.65 -9.51 -11.13
N SER A 24 -4.38 -9.86 -12.20
CA SER A 24 -3.91 -9.71 -13.59
C SER A 24 -5.09 -9.32 -14.52
N PRO A 25 -4.82 -8.52 -15.54
CA PRO A 25 -3.56 -7.85 -15.88
C PRO A 25 -3.34 -6.55 -15.12
N LYS A 26 -2.10 -6.26 -14.72
CA LYS A 26 -1.71 -5.02 -14.05
C LYS A 26 -0.69 -4.23 -14.88
N PRO A 27 -1.08 -3.15 -15.55
CA PRO A 27 -0.21 -2.43 -16.46
C PRO A 27 1.11 -1.96 -15.83
N GLY A 28 2.23 -2.43 -16.39
CA GLY A 28 3.59 -2.06 -15.98
C GLY A 28 4.07 -2.67 -14.66
N LEU A 29 3.21 -3.42 -13.96
CA LEU A 29 3.50 -4.10 -12.70
C LEU A 29 3.77 -5.58 -12.93
N VAL A 30 4.53 -6.19 -12.01
CA VAL A 30 4.66 -7.65 -11.97
C VAL A 30 3.32 -8.28 -11.60
N ASP A 31 2.89 -9.28 -12.36
CA ASP A 31 1.72 -10.09 -12.04
C ASP A 31 1.93 -11.57 -12.47
N GLN A 32 0.86 -12.37 -12.50
CA GLN A 32 0.95 -13.76 -12.90
C GLN A 32 1.24 -13.98 -14.40
N LEU A 33 0.98 -12.98 -15.24
CA LEU A 33 1.11 -13.08 -16.69
C LEU A 33 2.51 -12.70 -17.16
N ASP A 34 3.10 -11.66 -16.56
CA ASP A 34 4.43 -11.18 -16.93
C ASP A 34 5.09 -10.35 -15.80
N ASN A 35 6.31 -9.90 -16.06
CA ASN A 35 7.09 -9.10 -15.10
C ASN A 35 6.83 -7.58 -15.24
N GLY A 36 5.86 -7.16 -16.04
CA GLY A 36 5.62 -5.74 -16.30
C GLY A 36 6.86 -5.03 -16.84
N ALA A 37 7.10 -3.82 -16.37
CA ALA A 37 8.26 -3.01 -16.75
C ALA A 37 9.52 -3.33 -15.90
N HIS A 38 9.76 -4.62 -15.60
CA HIS A 38 10.85 -5.07 -14.72
C HIS A 38 11.60 -6.26 -15.34
N ASP A 39 12.93 -6.21 -15.27
CA ASP A 39 13.84 -7.29 -15.64
C ASP A 39 14.59 -7.89 -14.44
N ASP A 40 14.45 -7.27 -13.28
CA ASP A 40 15.11 -7.62 -12.01
C ASP A 40 14.20 -8.37 -11.01
N MET A 41 12.91 -8.48 -11.28
CA MET A 41 11.93 -9.11 -10.38
C MET A 41 10.82 -9.86 -11.15
N SER A 42 10.26 -10.87 -10.52
CA SER A 42 9.19 -11.72 -11.05
C SER A 42 8.10 -11.95 -10.03
N PHE A 43 7.01 -12.60 -10.43
CA PHE A 43 5.95 -13.03 -9.52
C PHE A 43 6.49 -13.78 -8.28
N LEU A 44 7.42 -14.73 -8.47
CA LEU A 44 8.01 -15.48 -7.36
C LEU A 44 8.87 -14.59 -6.45
N THR A 45 9.55 -13.58 -6.99
CA THR A 45 10.30 -12.60 -6.18
C THR A 45 9.37 -11.85 -5.22
N PHE A 46 8.14 -11.52 -5.66
CA PHE A 46 7.13 -10.90 -4.80
C PHE A 46 6.58 -11.87 -3.74
N VAL A 47 6.40 -13.15 -4.09
CA VAL A 47 5.98 -14.19 -3.14
C VAL A 47 7.04 -14.36 -2.05
N ASP A 48 8.33 -14.51 -2.42
CA ASP A 48 9.44 -14.64 -1.47
C ASP A 48 9.54 -13.41 -0.55
N SER A 49 9.34 -12.22 -1.11
CA SER A 49 9.29 -10.96 -0.37
C SER A 49 8.14 -10.92 0.64
N ALA A 50 6.93 -11.29 0.22
CA ALA A 50 5.75 -11.30 1.09
C ALA A 50 5.92 -12.28 2.26
N LEU A 51 6.49 -13.47 2.00
CA LEU A 51 6.79 -14.46 3.02
C LEU A 51 7.86 -13.96 4.02
N ALA A 52 8.87 -13.24 3.54
CA ALA A 52 9.90 -12.66 4.41
C ALA A 52 9.35 -11.54 5.31
N LEU A 53 8.37 -10.77 4.85
CA LEU A 53 7.72 -9.72 5.62
C LEU A 53 6.69 -10.25 6.63
N ALA A 54 6.05 -11.38 6.35
CA ALA A 54 4.93 -11.91 7.13
C ALA A 54 5.18 -12.02 8.65
N PRO A 55 6.37 -12.46 9.15
CA PRO A 55 6.63 -12.52 10.58
C PRO A 55 6.55 -11.16 11.29
N PHE A 56 6.83 -10.07 10.58
CA PHE A 56 6.86 -8.72 11.15
C PHE A 56 5.45 -8.13 11.32
N PHE A 57 4.46 -8.58 10.57
CA PHE A 57 3.11 -8.04 10.67
C PHE A 57 2.50 -8.22 12.06
N LYS A 58 2.78 -9.35 12.70
CA LYS A 58 2.39 -9.56 14.09
C LYS A 58 3.16 -8.68 15.05
N ILE A 59 4.46 -8.47 14.81
CA ILE A 59 5.30 -7.60 15.66
C ILE A 59 4.77 -6.16 15.62
N TYR A 60 4.34 -5.67 14.46
CA TYR A 60 3.73 -4.33 14.34
C TYR A 60 2.43 -4.23 15.15
N LEU A 61 1.55 -5.24 15.08
CA LEU A 61 0.34 -5.31 15.91
C LEU A 61 0.67 -5.34 17.40
N ASP A 62 1.62 -6.19 17.82
CA ASP A 62 2.08 -6.31 19.20
C ASP A 62 2.63 -4.96 19.71
N ILE A 63 3.47 -4.27 18.93
CA ILE A 63 3.99 -2.94 19.28
C ILE A 63 2.83 -1.97 19.52
N GLY A 64 1.90 -1.84 18.58
CA GLY A 64 0.77 -0.94 18.73
C GLY A 64 -0.09 -1.27 19.94
N PHE A 65 -0.41 -2.54 20.15
CA PHE A 65 -1.30 -2.98 21.22
C PHE A 65 -0.69 -2.80 22.62
N TYR A 66 0.53 -3.32 22.84
CA TYR A 66 1.14 -3.31 24.17
C TYR A 66 1.69 -1.94 24.59
N HIS A 67 1.91 -1.05 23.62
CA HIS A 67 2.40 0.31 23.89
C HIS A 67 1.36 1.41 23.61
N ALA A 68 0.08 1.05 23.41
CA ALA A 68 -1.00 1.97 23.00
C ALA A 68 -1.16 3.22 23.90
N LYS A 69 -0.68 3.18 25.14
CA LYS A 69 -0.75 4.31 26.10
C LYS A 69 0.55 5.10 26.22
N GLU A 70 1.59 4.72 25.49
CA GLU A 70 2.85 5.46 25.44
C GLU A 70 2.73 6.68 24.51
N ASP A 71 3.77 7.50 24.52
CA ASP A 71 3.88 8.61 23.55
C ASP A 71 3.87 8.08 22.11
N PRO A 72 3.03 8.63 21.21
CA PRO A 72 2.93 8.15 19.84
C PRO A 72 4.26 8.17 19.06
N GLY A 73 5.15 9.13 19.36
CA GLY A 73 6.49 9.19 18.76
C GLY A 73 7.36 8.00 19.16
N LEU A 74 7.26 7.54 20.42
CA LEU A 74 7.99 6.33 20.87
C LEU A 74 7.44 5.07 20.19
N ILE A 75 6.13 4.98 20.00
CA ILE A 75 5.51 3.87 19.26
C ILE A 75 6.02 3.89 17.81
N PHE A 76 6.05 5.06 17.17
CA PHE A 76 6.57 5.22 15.82
C PHE A 76 8.02 4.75 15.70
N GLU A 77 8.91 5.13 16.64
CA GLU A 77 10.31 4.70 16.59
C GLU A 77 10.46 3.20 16.74
N ARG A 78 9.63 2.53 17.57
CA ARG A 78 9.60 1.06 17.68
C ARG A 78 9.14 0.41 16.35
N LEU A 79 8.08 0.93 15.74
CA LEU A 79 7.58 0.46 14.44
C LEU A 79 8.63 0.66 13.34
N ARG A 80 9.31 1.81 13.35
CA ARG A 80 10.40 2.12 12.41
C ARG A 80 11.57 1.17 12.55
N ALA A 81 12.02 0.88 13.77
CA ALA A 81 13.11 -0.06 14.03
C ALA A 81 12.76 -1.45 13.49
N SER A 82 11.58 -1.98 13.83
CA SER A 82 11.11 -3.27 13.32
C SER A 82 10.88 -3.25 11.80
N GLY A 83 10.44 -2.12 11.24
CA GLY A 83 10.30 -1.92 9.79
C GLY A 83 11.62 -2.00 9.03
N ILE A 84 12.71 -1.52 9.63
CA ILE A 84 14.07 -1.63 9.06
C ILE A 84 14.53 -3.10 9.05
N GLU A 85 14.26 -3.86 10.12
CA GLU A 85 14.57 -5.30 10.16
C GLU A 85 13.77 -6.07 9.12
N ALA A 86 12.48 -5.76 8.96
CA ALA A 86 11.63 -6.33 7.93
C ALA A 86 12.15 -6.02 6.51
N GLU A 87 12.57 -4.78 6.27
CA GLU A 87 13.18 -4.37 4.99
C GLU A 87 14.45 -5.17 4.70
N GLN A 88 15.32 -5.40 5.71
CA GLN A 88 16.51 -6.23 5.57
C GLN A 88 16.16 -7.69 5.24
N ALA A 89 15.16 -8.27 5.90
CA ALA A 89 14.66 -9.61 5.61
C ALA A 89 14.13 -9.71 4.17
N MET A 90 13.37 -8.72 3.71
CA MET A 90 12.88 -8.60 2.34
C MET A 90 14.05 -8.58 1.34
N PHE A 91 15.03 -7.69 1.53
CA PHE A 91 16.20 -7.60 0.63
C PHE A 91 17.01 -8.88 0.61
N SER A 92 17.14 -9.57 1.75
CA SER A 92 17.82 -10.87 1.82
C SER A 92 17.10 -11.92 0.99
N ALA A 93 15.76 -12.01 1.10
CA ALA A 93 14.95 -12.96 0.35
C ALA A 93 14.93 -12.68 -1.16
N THR A 94 14.94 -11.39 -1.54
CA THR A 94 14.87 -10.96 -2.94
C THR A 94 16.25 -10.73 -3.58
N LYS A 95 17.33 -11.11 -2.93
CA LYS A 95 18.72 -10.92 -3.41
C LYS A 95 19.05 -9.44 -3.71
N GLY A 96 18.55 -8.53 -2.87
CA GLY A 96 18.79 -7.11 -2.98
C GLY A 96 17.79 -6.33 -3.83
N VAL A 97 16.75 -7.00 -4.36
CA VAL A 97 15.73 -6.33 -5.17
C VAL A 97 14.67 -5.68 -4.27
N ASN A 98 14.34 -4.41 -4.54
CA ASN A 98 13.30 -3.68 -3.83
C ASN A 98 11.93 -3.99 -4.39
N THR A 99 11.17 -4.83 -3.71
CA THR A 99 9.80 -5.21 -4.08
C THR A 99 8.73 -4.47 -3.25
N HIS A 100 8.80 -4.57 -1.93
CA HIS A 100 7.74 -4.17 -1.00
C HIS A 100 8.17 -3.09 0.02
N LYS A 101 9.25 -2.35 -0.20
CA LYS A 101 9.74 -1.35 0.77
C LYS A 101 8.69 -0.29 1.11
N GLY A 102 7.99 0.25 0.11
CA GLY A 102 6.96 1.28 0.30
C GLY A 102 5.76 0.76 1.09
N VAL A 103 5.24 -0.38 0.68
CA VAL A 103 4.10 -0.99 1.36
C VAL A 103 4.44 -1.51 2.75
N ASN A 104 5.68 -1.99 2.99
CA ASN A 104 6.13 -2.39 4.33
C ASN A 104 6.10 -1.22 5.32
N PHE A 105 6.59 -0.04 4.91
CA PHE A 105 6.49 1.17 5.72
C PHE A 105 5.03 1.47 6.10
N SER A 106 4.12 1.42 5.14
CA SER A 106 2.71 1.70 5.37
C SER A 106 2.02 0.62 6.21
N LEU A 107 2.33 -0.67 5.97
CA LEU A 107 1.80 -1.78 6.78
C LEU A 107 2.30 -1.71 8.21
N ALA A 108 3.55 -1.31 8.47
CA ALA A 108 4.05 -1.14 9.82
C ALA A 108 3.22 -0.11 10.61
N LEU A 109 2.91 1.03 9.99
CA LEU A 109 2.07 2.07 10.59
C LEU A 109 0.62 1.63 10.78
N LEU A 110 0.00 1.05 9.75
CA LEU A 110 -1.41 0.66 9.79
C LEU A 110 -1.66 -0.53 10.72
N LEU A 111 -0.77 -1.53 10.74
CA LEU A 111 -0.85 -2.64 11.69
C LEU A 111 -0.55 -2.18 13.12
N GLY A 112 0.41 -1.28 13.30
CA GLY A 112 0.63 -0.63 14.59
C GLY A 112 -0.61 0.13 15.08
N ALA A 113 -1.21 0.94 14.22
CA ALA A 113 -2.47 1.64 14.52
C ALA A 113 -3.64 0.66 14.77
N THR A 114 -3.71 -0.47 14.04
CA THR A 114 -4.69 -1.53 14.31
C THR A 114 -4.48 -2.13 15.70
N GLY A 115 -3.24 -2.38 16.10
CA GLY A 115 -2.91 -2.83 17.46
C GLY A 115 -3.34 -1.83 18.53
N MET A 116 -3.07 -0.53 18.34
CA MET A 116 -3.52 0.53 19.25
C MET A 116 -5.06 0.57 19.33
N TYR A 117 -5.73 0.47 18.20
CA TYR A 117 -7.20 0.45 18.13
C TYR A 117 -7.78 -0.73 18.92
N LEU A 118 -7.22 -1.93 18.75
CA LEU A 118 -7.64 -3.13 19.48
C LEU A 118 -7.42 -3.02 21.00
N ALA A 119 -6.42 -2.28 21.46
CA ALA A 119 -6.19 -2.06 22.89
C ALA A 119 -7.33 -1.25 23.55
N ASP A 120 -8.00 -0.39 22.78
CA ASP A 120 -9.13 0.42 23.22
C ASP A 120 -10.49 -0.21 22.87
N GLN A 121 -10.51 -1.32 22.09
CA GLN A 121 -11.72 -2.01 21.61
C GLN A 121 -11.65 -3.51 21.93
N PRO A 122 -11.67 -3.91 23.23
CA PRO A 122 -11.45 -5.31 23.63
C PRO A 122 -12.50 -6.29 23.07
N GLN A 123 -13.69 -5.82 22.70
CA GLN A 123 -14.73 -6.63 22.08
C GLN A 123 -14.32 -7.18 20.70
N LEU A 124 -13.44 -6.48 19.97
CA LEU A 124 -12.94 -6.93 18.68
C LEU A 124 -11.89 -8.04 18.79
N LEU A 125 -11.38 -8.30 20.01
CA LEU A 125 -10.46 -9.41 20.26
C LEU A 125 -11.12 -10.79 20.20
N ASP A 126 -12.44 -10.84 20.19
CA ASP A 126 -13.20 -12.09 20.11
C ASP A 126 -13.45 -12.52 18.65
N HIS A 127 -13.63 -11.57 17.72
CA HIS A 127 -13.99 -11.82 16.34
C HIS A 127 -13.35 -10.82 15.36
N VAL A 128 -12.39 -11.26 14.53
CA VAL A 128 -11.77 -10.42 13.48
C VAL A 128 -12.81 -9.93 12.46
N THR A 129 -13.86 -10.71 12.20
CA THR A 129 -14.93 -10.38 11.24
C THR A 129 -15.89 -9.28 11.70
N ALA A 130 -15.63 -8.65 12.83
CA ALA A 130 -16.48 -7.59 13.36
C ALA A 130 -16.06 -6.17 12.99
N PHE A 131 -14.96 -6.00 12.23
CA PHE A 131 -14.50 -4.66 11.82
C PHE A 131 -15.48 -4.01 10.84
N THR A 132 -15.78 -2.74 11.09
CA THR A 132 -16.68 -1.89 10.30
C THR A 132 -15.90 -0.88 9.45
N GLU A 133 -16.62 -0.11 8.63
CA GLU A 133 -16.06 1.03 7.88
C GLU A 133 -15.53 2.11 8.83
N GLU A 134 -16.23 2.33 9.95
CA GLU A 134 -15.84 3.29 10.98
C GLU A 134 -14.55 2.86 11.69
N ASP A 135 -14.38 1.57 11.95
CA ASP A 135 -13.16 1.02 12.54
C ASP A 135 -11.95 1.26 11.62
N SER A 136 -12.11 0.99 10.32
CA SER A 136 -11.07 1.22 9.31
C SER A 136 -10.69 2.70 9.24
N LEU A 137 -11.67 3.61 9.28
CA LEU A 137 -11.43 5.05 9.31
C LEU A 137 -10.71 5.46 10.60
N ALA A 138 -11.12 4.95 11.76
CA ALA A 138 -10.47 5.22 13.04
C ALA A 138 -9.01 4.76 13.06
N ILE A 139 -8.72 3.56 12.54
CA ILE A 139 -7.35 3.04 12.41
C ILE A 139 -6.50 3.98 11.54
N CYS A 140 -7.00 4.41 10.39
CA CYS A 140 -6.29 5.38 9.54
C CYS A 140 -6.00 6.70 10.29
N GLN A 141 -6.93 7.20 11.09
CA GLN A 141 -6.74 8.43 11.87
C GLN A 141 -5.69 8.27 12.99
N LEU A 142 -5.56 7.08 13.59
CA LEU A 142 -4.54 6.79 14.61
C LEU A 142 -3.10 6.87 14.06
N VAL A 143 -2.90 6.82 12.74
CA VAL A 143 -1.56 7.00 12.14
C VAL A 143 -1.09 8.44 12.25
N LYS A 144 -1.97 9.43 12.26
CA LYS A 144 -1.57 10.86 12.32
C LYS A 144 -0.70 11.22 13.53
N PRO A 145 -1.11 10.90 14.77
CA PRO A 145 -0.25 11.17 15.93
C PRO A 145 1.07 10.39 15.89
N LEU A 146 1.09 9.17 15.34
CA LEU A 146 2.34 8.41 15.16
C LEU A 146 3.33 9.13 14.25
N THR A 147 2.84 9.80 13.23
CA THR A 147 3.65 10.44 12.18
C THR A 147 3.72 11.96 12.28
N ALA A 148 3.33 12.54 13.43
CA ALA A 148 3.24 13.99 13.63
C ALA A 148 4.53 14.74 13.26
N HIS A 149 5.70 14.16 13.54
CA HIS A 149 7.02 14.75 13.23
C HIS A 149 7.70 14.17 12.00
N LEU A 150 7.04 13.22 11.30
CA LEU A 150 7.66 12.48 10.19
C LEU A 150 8.13 13.41 9.06
N LEU A 151 7.27 14.32 8.63
CA LEU A 151 7.58 15.23 7.52
C LEU A 151 8.66 16.24 7.91
N GLU A 152 8.63 16.76 9.14
CA GLU A 152 9.65 17.67 9.66
C GLU A 152 11.00 16.97 9.78
N THR A 153 11.03 15.75 10.31
CA THR A 153 12.25 14.95 10.46
C THR A 153 12.85 14.56 9.10
N ASP A 154 12.02 14.11 8.17
CA ASP A 154 12.49 13.57 6.90
C ASP A 154 12.74 14.68 5.85
N PHE A 155 11.99 15.79 5.89
CA PHE A 155 12.07 16.87 4.89
C PHE A 155 12.56 18.22 5.45
N GLY A 156 12.60 18.41 6.77
CA GLY A 156 12.93 19.70 7.39
C GLY A 156 14.39 20.14 7.27
N SER A 157 15.31 19.25 6.90
CA SER A 157 16.76 19.53 6.84
C SER A 157 17.38 19.09 5.51
N LEU A 158 16.63 19.09 4.42
CA LEU A 158 17.11 18.61 3.12
C LEU A 158 18.29 19.42 2.58
N ASP A 159 18.32 20.73 2.87
CA ASP A 159 19.40 21.65 2.45
C ASP A 159 20.78 21.27 3.05
N LEU A 160 20.79 20.51 4.14
CA LEU A 160 22.02 20.07 4.83
C LEU A 160 22.50 18.69 4.38
N LYS A 161 21.70 17.94 3.60
CA LYS A 161 22.05 16.59 3.15
C LYS A 161 22.98 16.63 1.93
N LYS A 162 24.07 15.87 2.00
CA LYS A 162 25.00 15.72 0.85
C LYS A 162 24.39 14.94 -0.32
N GLU A 163 23.55 13.95 -0.02
CA GLU A 163 22.85 13.14 -1.01
C GLU A 163 21.38 13.01 -0.63
N LEU A 164 20.51 13.34 -1.57
CA LEU A 164 19.07 13.25 -1.40
C LEU A 164 18.57 11.92 -1.98
N THR A 165 17.69 11.27 -1.25
CA THR A 165 16.91 10.16 -1.78
C THR A 165 15.98 10.65 -2.89
N TYR A 166 15.48 9.73 -3.71
CA TYR A 166 14.58 10.12 -4.79
C TYR A 166 13.28 10.77 -4.28
N GLY A 167 12.70 10.24 -3.19
CA GLY A 167 11.50 10.84 -2.57
C GLY A 167 11.72 12.26 -2.07
N GLU A 168 12.91 12.56 -1.53
CA GLU A 168 13.29 13.92 -1.10
C GLU A 168 13.44 14.87 -2.30
N LYS A 169 14.00 14.39 -3.42
CA LYS A 169 14.05 15.17 -4.67
C LYS A 169 12.66 15.47 -5.22
N LEU A 170 11.75 14.49 -5.21
CA LEU A 170 10.36 14.69 -5.64
C LEU A 170 9.65 15.74 -4.76
N PHE A 171 9.92 15.72 -3.46
CA PHE A 171 9.35 16.72 -2.55
C PHE A 171 9.88 18.12 -2.87
N LEU A 172 11.19 18.29 -3.07
CA LEU A 172 11.78 19.59 -3.40
C LEU A 172 11.32 20.13 -4.76
N ASP A 173 11.28 19.26 -5.79
CA ASP A 173 10.99 19.67 -7.16
C ASP A 173 9.49 19.90 -7.41
N TYR A 174 8.63 19.13 -6.74
CA TYR A 174 7.20 19.07 -7.07
C TYR A 174 6.25 19.13 -5.86
N GLY A 175 6.78 19.16 -4.63
CA GLY A 175 5.97 19.10 -3.41
C GLY A 175 5.33 17.72 -3.14
N ILE A 176 5.74 16.68 -3.86
CA ILE A 176 5.17 15.33 -3.76
C ILE A 176 5.76 14.63 -2.54
N LYS A 177 4.91 14.35 -1.55
CA LYS A 177 5.31 13.75 -0.27
C LYS A 177 5.32 12.20 -0.31
N GLY A 178 4.68 11.59 -1.31
CA GLY A 178 4.59 10.14 -1.47
C GLY A 178 3.95 9.43 -0.27
N PRO A 179 4.42 8.20 0.08
CA PRO A 179 3.86 7.43 1.21
C PRO A 179 3.92 8.15 2.55
N ARG A 180 4.92 9.05 2.76
CA ARG A 180 5.03 9.85 3.99
C ARG A 180 3.90 10.86 4.11
N GLY A 181 3.51 11.49 2.99
CA GLY A 181 2.35 12.39 2.95
C GLY A 181 1.05 11.66 3.25
N GLU A 182 0.82 10.51 2.62
CA GLU A 182 -0.34 9.67 2.93
C GLU A 182 -0.39 9.29 4.41
N ALA A 183 0.72 8.85 5.00
CA ALA A 183 0.79 8.50 6.40
C ALA A 183 0.52 9.69 7.32
N SER A 184 1.17 10.84 7.08
CA SER A 184 1.02 12.05 7.93
C SER A 184 -0.40 12.61 7.92
N GLU A 185 -1.16 12.35 6.87
CA GLU A 185 -2.56 12.77 6.71
C GLU A 185 -3.56 11.66 7.07
N GLY A 186 -3.09 10.49 7.58
CA GLY A 186 -3.94 9.35 7.97
C GLY A 186 -4.52 8.61 6.78
N TYR A 187 -3.73 8.44 5.73
CA TYR A 187 -4.09 7.69 4.51
C TYR A 187 -5.40 8.15 3.85
N PRO A 188 -5.55 9.45 3.52
CA PRO A 188 -6.81 9.98 2.96
C PRO A 188 -7.22 9.33 1.65
N THR A 189 -6.25 8.88 0.84
CA THR A 189 -6.55 8.14 -0.40
C THR A 189 -7.21 6.80 -0.10
N ILE A 190 -6.75 6.08 0.92
CA ILE A 190 -7.37 4.82 1.37
C ILE A 190 -8.74 5.10 1.97
N ALA A 191 -8.79 5.91 3.04
CA ALA A 191 -9.96 6.11 3.88
C ALA A 191 -11.14 6.75 3.12
N HIS A 192 -10.88 7.75 2.27
CA HIS A 192 -11.95 8.56 1.67
C HIS A 192 -12.14 8.35 0.17
N LYS A 193 -11.28 7.57 -0.50
CA LYS A 193 -11.39 7.33 -1.95
C LYS A 193 -11.42 5.84 -2.29
N ALA A 194 -10.37 5.09 -1.96
CA ALA A 194 -10.20 3.71 -2.37
C ALA A 194 -11.23 2.77 -1.71
N LEU A 195 -11.39 2.80 -0.39
CA LEU A 195 -12.34 1.94 0.31
C LEU A 195 -13.79 2.21 -0.06
N PRO A 196 -14.29 3.48 -0.07
CA PRO A 196 -15.65 3.75 -0.56
C PRO A 196 -15.89 3.29 -1.99
N PHE A 197 -14.88 3.46 -2.87
CA PHE A 197 -14.96 2.99 -4.25
C PHE A 197 -15.04 1.46 -4.32
N LEU A 198 -14.14 0.75 -3.63
CA LEU A 198 -14.09 -0.71 -3.63
C LEU A 198 -15.37 -1.33 -3.09
N ARG A 199 -15.89 -0.84 -1.96
CA ARG A 199 -17.17 -1.28 -1.39
C ARG A 199 -18.32 -1.12 -2.37
N LYS A 200 -18.36 0.00 -3.11
CA LYS A 200 -19.36 0.23 -4.15
C LYS A 200 -19.20 -0.76 -5.31
N SER A 201 -17.98 -0.99 -5.79
CA SER A 201 -17.71 -1.92 -6.89
C SER A 201 -18.07 -3.36 -6.54
N LEU A 202 -17.76 -3.83 -5.34
CA LEU A 202 -18.08 -5.18 -4.85
C LEU A 202 -19.58 -5.46 -4.78
N ARG A 203 -20.44 -4.43 -4.71
CA ARG A 203 -21.90 -4.60 -4.77
C ARG A 203 -22.44 -4.88 -6.16
N SER A 204 -21.66 -4.61 -7.20
CA SER A 204 -22.13 -4.64 -8.60
C SER A 204 -21.30 -5.52 -9.52
N THR A 205 -20.11 -5.98 -9.07
CA THR A 205 -19.20 -6.81 -9.87
C THR A 205 -18.60 -7.93 -9.01
N ASP A 206 -17.96 -8.91 -9.66
CA ASP A 206 -17.15 -9.92 -8.97
C ASP A 206 -15.88 -9.31 -8.35
N GLN A 207 -15.26 -10.06 -7.44
CA GLN A 207 -14.10 -9.58 -6.68
C GLN A 207 -12.91 -9.19 -7.56
N GLU A 208 -12.60 -9.99 -8.59
CA GLU A 208 -11.47 -9.71 -9.48
C GLU A 208 -11.71 -8.42 -10.27
N THR A 209 -12.91 -8.27 -10.83
CA THR A 209 -13.31 -7.05 -11.55
C THR A 209 -13.26 -5.82 -10.66
N ALA A 210 -13.77 -5.91 -9.42
CA ALA A 210 -13.74 -4.81 -8.46
C ALA A 210 -12.29 -4.37 -8.14
N GLN A 211 -11.37 -5.32 -7.99
CA GLN A 211 -9.95 -5.05 -7.74
C GLN A 211 -9.27 -4.39 -8.95
N LEU A 212 -9.55 -4.85 -10.18
CA LEU A 212 -9.05 -4.22 -11.41
C LEU A 212 -9.60 -2.80 -11.58
N GLN A 213 -10.89 -2.59 -11.31
CA GLN A 213 -11.49 -1.25 -11.31
C GLN A 213 -10.86 -0.34 -10.26
N LEU A 214 -10.54 -0.86 -9.07
CA LEU A 214 -9.84 -0.13 -8.03
C LEU A 214 -8.43 0.26 -8.48
N LEU A 215 -7.68 -0.66 -9.12
CA LEU A 215 -6.36 -0.36 -9.68
C LEU A 215 -6.44 0.81 -10.68
N VAL A 216 -7.36 0.75 -11.64
CA VAL A 216 -7.59 1.83 -12.63
C VAL A 216 -7.93 3.15 -11.94
N TYR A 217 -8.82 3.10 -10.96
CA TYR A 217 -9.20 4.29 -10.19
C TYR A 217 -8.00 4.89 -9.45
N LEU A 218 -7.23 4.07 -8.73
CA LEU A 218 -6.03 4.53 -8.03
C LEU A 218 -5.01 5.12 -9.01
N MET A 219 -4.71 4.47 -10.13
CA MET A 219 -3.82 5.01 -11.16
C MET A 219 -4.29 6.37 -11.70
N SER A 220 -5.61 6.63 -11.69
CA SER A 220 -6.19 7.90 -12.15
C SER A 220 -6.08 9.05 -11.15
N ILE A 221 -5.83 8.77 -9.85
CA ILE A 221 -5.85 9.80 -8.80
C ILE A 221 -4.51 9.98 -8.06
N VAL A 222 -3.67 8.93 -8.00
CA VAL A 222 -2.47 8.89 -7.16
C VAL A 222 -1.31 9.67 -7.77
N GLU A 223 -0.54 10.34 -6.91
CA GLU A 223 0.77 10.90 -7.25
C GLU A 223 1.84 9.82 -7.12
N ASP A 224 1.99 9.01 -8.19
CA ASP A 224 2.86 7.84 -8.18
C ASP A 224 4.33 8.23 -8.39
N GLY A 225 5.10 8.18 -7.30
CA GLY A 225 6.52 8.52 -7.31
C GLY A 225 7.38 7.61 -8.21
N ASN A 226 6.98 6.34 -8.38
CA ASN A 226 7.72 5.41 -9.25
C ASN A 226 7.51 5.73 -10.73
N LEU A 227 6.28 6.08 -11.13
CA LEU A 227 6.01 6.56 -12.49
C LEU A 227 6.79 7.84 -12.79
N ILE A 228 6.82 8.78 -11.85
CA ILE A 228 7.56 10.04 -12.02
C ILE A 228 9.05 9.76 -12.08
N HIS A 229 9.56 8.84 -11.25
CA HIS A 229 10.97 8.46 -11.27
C HIS A 229 11.41 7.90 -12.63
N ARG A 230 10.62 7.01 -13.19
CA ARG A 230 10.97 6.31 -14.43
C ARG A 230 10.72 7.15 -15.70
N GLY A 231 9.64 7.94 -15.73
CA GLY A 231 9.20 8.65 -16.93
C GLY A 231 9.06 10.16 -16.81
N GLY A 232 9.30 10.70 -15.61
CA GLY A 232 9.09 12.12 -15.32
C GLY A 232 7.61 12.49 -15.16
N ILE A 233 7.40 13.76 -14.78
CA ILE A 233 6.05 14.29 -14.49
C ILE A 233 5.09 14.22 -15.69
N LYS A 234 5.61 14.32 -16.91
CA LYS A 234 4.78 14.24 -18.13
C LYS A 234 4.22 12.84 -18.35
N ALA A 235 5.06 11.80 -18.17
CA ALA A 235 4.61 10.43 -18.31
C ALA A 235 3.58 10.06 -17.24
N TRP A 236 3.79 10.45 -15.98
CA TRP A 236 2.81 10.27 -14.92
C TRP A 236 1.47 10.94 -15.23
N ARG A 237 1.48 12.22 -15.68
CA ARG A 237 0.25 12.93 -16.06
C ARG A 237 -0.50 12.23 -17.20
N GLN A 238 0.23 11.69 -18.18
CA GLN A 238 -0.38 10.94 -19.29
C GLN A 238 -1.03 9.65 -18.79
N VAL A 239 -0.33 8.85 -17.97
CA VAL A 239 -0.89 7.63 -17.38
C VAL A 239 -2.14 7.95 -16.57
N LYS A 240 -2.07 8.98 -15.73
CA LYS A 240 -3.22 9.44 -14.93
C LYS A 240 -4.43 9.81 -15.79
N GLN A 241 -4.21 10.53 -16.88
CA GLN A 241 -5.27 10.92 -17.81
C GLN A 241 -5.86 9.72 -18.57
N ASP A 242 -5.02 8.81 -19.06
CA ASP A 242 -5.45 7.60 -19.76
C ASP A 242 -6.29 6.71 -18.83
N MET A 243 -5.86 6.54 -17.57
CA MET A 243 -6.60 5.79 -16.57
C MET A 243 -7.90 6.47 -16.15
N LEU A 244 -7.95 7.80 -16.11
CA LEU A 244 -9.20 8.52 -15.87
C LEU A 244 -10.22 8.30 -16.99
N LEU A 245 -9.78 8.27 -18.23
CA LEU A 245 -10.64 7.94 -19.37
C LEU A 245 -11.14 6.50 -19.29
N LEU A 246 -10.26 5.56 -18.96
CA LEU A 246 -10.62 4.15 -18.77
C LEU A 246 -11.59 3.97 -17.59
N HIS A 247 -11.36 4.65 -16.48
CA HIS A 247 -12.24 4.63 -15.30
C HIS A 247 -13.68 5.08 -15.64
N ASN A 248 -13.81 6.10 -16.47
CA ASN A 248 -15.11 6.65 -16.87
C ASN A 248 -15.77 5.85 -17.99
N SER A 249 -15.10 4.85 -18.56
CA SER A 249 -15.68 3.98 -19.58
C SER A 249 -16.44 2.83 -18.89
N SER A 250 -17.69 2.61 -19.28
CA SER A 250 -18.51 1.50 -18.76
C SER A 250 -18.19 0.20 -19.51
N LEU A 251 -16.98 -0.33 -19.32
CA LEU A 251 -16.52 -1.55 -19.98
C LEU A 251 -17.04 -2.82 -19.28
N SER A 252 -17.27 -3.86 -20.06
CA SER A 252 -17.42 -5.20 -19.50
C SER A 252 -16.10 -5.67 -18.86
N THR A 253 -16.13 -6.70 -18.01
CA THR A 253 -14.91 -7.29 -17.42
C THR A 253 -13.92 -7.74 -18.49
N ALA A 254 -14.40 -8.36 -19.56
CA ALA A 254 -13.55 -8.82 -20.66
C ALA A 254 -12.90 -7.66 -21.41
N ASP A 255 -13.63 -6.60 -21.69
CA ASP A 255 -13.10 -5.41 -22.37
C ASP A 255 -12.15 -4.63 -21.48
N LEU A 256 -12.42 -4.56 -20.15
CA LEU A 256 -11.51 -3.97 -19.17
C LEU A 256 -10.16 -4.72 -19.14
N LYS A 257 -10.19 -6.05 -19.05
CA LYS A 257 -8.97 -6.87 -19.08
C LYS A 257 -8.20 -6.69 -20.39
N ALA A 258 -8.89 -6.69 -21.52
CA ALA A 258 -8.26 -6.45 -22.83
C ALA A 258 -7.62 -5.06 -22.92
N ALA A 259 -8.29 -4.02 -22.44
CA ALA A 259 -7.76 -2.66 -22.38
C ALA A 259 -6.52 -2.55 -21.46
N LEU A 260 -6.55 -3.19 -20.30
CA LEU A 260 -5.43 -3.24 -19.36
C LEU A 260 -4.22 -3.99 -19.96
N SER A 261 -4.43 -5.13 -20.62
CA SER A 261 -3.36 -5.86 -21.31
C SER A 261 -2.72 -5.02 -22.40
N ALA A 262 -3.51 -4.37 -23.25
CA ALA A 262 -3.00 -3.48 -24.29
C ALA A 262 -2.26 -2.26 -23.70
N TYR A 263 -2.66 -1.80 -22.53
CA TYR A 263 -2.00 -0.71 -21.83
C TYR A 263 -0.71 -1.16 -21.15
N ASN A 264 -0.66 -2.43 -20.67
CA ASN A 264 0.55 -3.05 -20.14
C ASN A 264 1.70 -3.00 -21.16
N ASP A 265 1.45 -3.40 -22.41
CA ASP A 265 2.45 -3.34 -23.49
C ASP A 265 3.02 -1.94 -23.66
N LYS A 266 2.18 -0.90 -23.56
CA LYS A 266 2.64 0.51 -23.66
C LYS A 266 3.52 0.92 -22.50
N LEU A 267 3.20 0.47 -21.27
CA LEU A 267 3.99 0.79 -20.08
C LEU A 267 5.33 0.03 -20.08
N ILE A 268 5.34 -1.24 -20.49
CA ILE A 268 6.56 -2.03 -20.66
C ILE A 268 7.51 -1.35 -21.67
N GLN A 269 7.01 -0.99 -22.85
CA GLN A 269 7.80 -0.31 -23.88
C GLN A 269 8.43 1.01 -23.40
N LYS A 270 7.78 1.69 -22.46
CA LYS A 270 8.24 2.97 -21.88
C LYS A 270 9.00 2.79 -20.57
N ASN A 271 9.20 1.56 -20.12
CA ASN A 271 9.79 1.23 -18.80
C ASN A 271 9.09 1.94 -17.63
N LEU A 272 7.74 1.99 -17.64
CA LEU A 272 6.93 2.65 -16.63
C LEU A 272 6.25 1.62 -15.71
N SER A 273 6.34 1.82 -14.41
CA SER A 273 5.71 0.96 -13.39
C SER A 273 5.04 1.79 -12.30
N PRO A 274 3.73 1.63 -12.06
CA PRO A 274 2.98 2.36 -11.04
C PRO A 274 3.09 1.71 -9.65
N GLY A 275 4.32 1.56 -9.12
CA GLY A 275 4.56 0.87 -7.86
C GLY A 275 3.92 1.52 -6.64
N GLY A 276 3.86 2.86 -6.59
CA GLY A 276 3.16 3.56 -5.50
C GLY A 276 1.64 3.31 -5.52
N THR A 277 1.08 3.10 -6.69
CA THR A 277 -0.33 2.68 -6.84
C THR A 277 -0.55 1.25 -6.36
N ALA A 278 0.39 0.33 -6.65
CA ALA A 278 0.36 -1.05 -6.17
C ALA A 278 0.38 -1.09 -4.63
N ASP A 279 1.23 -0.28 -3.98
CA ASP A 279 1.27 -0.16 -2.52
C ASP A 279 -0.11 0.21 -1.95
N LEU A 280 -0.78 1.22 -2.52
CA LEU A 280 -2.12 1.64 -2.07
C LEU A 280 -3.21 0.59 -2.37
N LEU A 281 -3.06 -0.19 -3.45
CA LEU A 281 -3.94 -1.33 -3.73
C LEU A 281 -3.83 -2.39 -2.63
N VAL A 282 -2.60 -2.78 -2.23
CA VAL A 282 -2.38 -3.71 -1.10
C VAL A 282 -3.08 -3.22 0.16
N LEU A 283 -2.88 -1.94 0.52
CA LEU A 283 -3.46 -1.38 1.75
C LEU A 283 -5.00 -1.35 1.69
N SER A 284 -5.56 -1.07 0.53
CA SER A 284 -7.02 -1.11 0.32
C SER A 284 -7.57 -2.54 0.46
N LEU A 285 -6.86 -3.54 -0.08
CA LEU A 285 -7.22 -4.95 0.06
C LEU A 285 -7.12 -5.41 1.51
N TYR A 286 -6.08 -4.98 2.25
CA TYR A 286 -5.95 -5.29 3.68
C TYR A 286 -7.19 -4.84 4.46
N PHE A 287 -7.64 -3.60 4.30
CA PHE A 287 -8.84 -3.12 4.97
C PHE A 287 -10.11 -3.84 4.49
N ALA A 288 -10.24 -4.12 3.20
CA ALA A 288 -11.40 -4.85 2.68
C ALA A 288 -11.48 -6.27 3.27
N PHE A 289 -10.34 -6.95 3.48
CA PHE A 289 -10.30 -8.23 4.20
C PHE A 289 -10.63 -8.06 5.68
N LEU A 290 -10.14 -7.01 6.33
CA LEU A 290 -10.42 -6.73 7.73
C LEU A 290 -11.91 -6.50 7.96
N GLU A 291 -12.61 -5.85 7.01
CA GLU A 291 -14.04 -5.61 6.98
C GLU A 291 -14.86 -6.82 6.47
N ASN A 292 -14.21 -7.91 6.12
CA ASN A 292 -14.86 -9.11 5.52
C ASN A 292 -15.69 -8.78 4.26
N GLN A 293 -15.19 -7.86 3.42
CA GLN A 293 -15.81 -7.48 2.14
C GLN A 293 -15.30 -8.38 0.98
N LEU A 294 -14.12 -9.02 1.16
CA LEU A 294 -13.44 -9.88 0.18
C LEU A 294 -13.16 -11.27 0.74
#